data_3017d95c7c5a70bfdacb3243807be2aa
#
_entry.id   3017d95c7c5a70bfdacb3243807be2aa
#
_cell.length_a   1.000
_cell.length_b   1.000
_cell.length_c   1.000
_cell.angle_alpha   90.00
_cell.angle_beta   90.00
_cell.angle_gamma   90.00
#
_symmetry.space_group_name_H-M   'P 1'
#
loop_
_entity.id
_entity.type
_entity.pdbx_description
1 polymer ?
#
loop_
_entity_poly.entity_id
_entity_poly.type
_entity_poly.pdbx_seq_one_letter_code
_entity_poly.pdbx_strand_id
1 'polypeptide(L)'
;MQRIGKYDIIRRLGRGGMGAVYKALVPEIDKVVAIKLLQPGELLETMVGLEQLEAIFLFEARTMAAFNQPFLVTAHDFDRDHQGRPFFVMEYICNNLGEMIGETFTLEEPSRIIAAEKVLGYGRQILRALDFLHHHRIIHRDIKPQNILVTDEDTLKICDFGMALVQGVSFSGPDNMQVGSPYYTPPEQRKQPQSVDGRADLYSVAVLLYRMLTGQLPGMQS
;
A
#
# COMPACT_ATOMS: atom_id res chain seq x y z
N MET A 1 -5.64 23.76 -15.63
CA MET A 1 -5.34 22.79 -14.59
C MET A 1 -5.59 21.38 -15.13
N GLN A 2 -4.76 20.40 -14.80
CA GLN A 2 -4.99 19.02 -15.20
C GLN A 2 -6.08 18.42 -14.30
N ARG A 3 -7.03 17.65 -14.86
CA ARG A 3 -8.13 17.02 -14.12
C ARG A 3 -8.14 15.51 -14.29
N ILE A 4 -8.60 14.81 -13.25
CA ILE A 4 -9.01 13.41 -13.30
C ILE A 4 -10.48 13.37 -12.85
N GLY A 5 -11.39 13.04 -13.77
CA GLY A 5 -12.83 13.22 -13.53
C GLY A 5 -13.17 14.64 -13.13
N LYS A 6 -13.87 14.83 -12.01
CA LYS A 6 -14.24 16.15 -11.44
C LYS A 6 -13.14 16.79 -10.57
N TYR A 7 -12.04 16.11 -10.31
CA TYR A 7 -11.01 16.51 -9.35
C TYR A 7 -9.88 17.32 -10.01
N ASP A 8 -9.49 18.44 -9.40
CA ASP A 8 -8.36 19.27 -9.83
C ASP A 8 -7.05 18.69 -9.28
N ILE A 9 -6.10 18.36 -10.17
CA ILE A 9 -4.82 17.76 -9.76
C ILE A 9 -3.89 18.86 -9.25
N ILE A 10 -3.41 18.70 -8.01
CA ILE A 10 -2.42 19.56 -7.38
C ILE A 10 -1.02 19.11 -7.77
N ARG A 11 -0.69 17.82 -7.52
CA ARG A 11 0.60 17.21 -7.88
C ARG A 11 0.53 15.69 -7.86
N ARG A 12 1.47 15.05 -8.54
CA ARG A 12 1.68 13.61 -8.41
C ARG A 12 2.41 13.32 -7.09
N LEU A 13 1.93 12.31 -6.33
CA LEU A 13 2.53 11.83 -5.10
C LEU A 13 3.52 10.69 -5.36
N GLY A 14 3.16 9.77 -6.27
CA GLY A 14 3.99 8.62 -6.59
C GLY A 14 3.56 7.95 -7.89
N ARG A 15 4.40 7.01 -8.35
CA ARG A 15 4.11 6.11 -9.47
C ARG A 15 4.57 4.72 -9.09
N GLY A 16 3.69 3.73 -9.24
CA GLY A 16 3.98 2.31 -9.07
C GLY A 16 3.74 1.54 -10.36
N GLY A 17 3.89 0.22 -10.31
CA GLY A 17 3.71 -0.65 -11.48
C GLY A 17 2.31 -0.58 -12.09
N MET A 18 1.27 -0.48 -11.28
CA MET A 18 -0.13 -0.45 -11.72
C MET A 18 -0.64 0.96 -12.07
N GLY A 19 0.06 2.03 -11.64
CA GLY A 19 -0.44 3.37 -11.90
C GLY A 19 0.22 4.48 -11.11
N ALA A 20 -0.46 5.60 -11.00
CA ALA A 20 0.04 6.79 -10.34
C ALA A 20 -0.94 7.30 -9.28
N VAL A 21 -0.40 7.85 -8.20
CA VAL A 21 -1.16 8.47 -7.11
C VAL A 21 -0.98 9.99 -7.20
N TYR A 22 -2.07 10.71 -7.10
CA TYR A 22 -2.12 12.18 -7.18
C TYR A 22 -2.74 12.78 -5.94
N LYS A 23 -2.20 13.91 -5.48
CA LYS A 23 -2.91 14.83 -4.59
C LYS A 23 -3.85 15.67 -5.43
N ALA A 24 -5.11 15.74 -5.05
CA ALA A 24 -6.14 16.44 -5.78
C ALA A 24 -7.05 17.24 -4.85
N LEU A 25 -7.77 18.19 -5.43
CA LEU A 25 -8.78 18.99 -4.76
C LEU A 25 -10.17 18.59 -5.27
N VAL A 26 -11.14 18.49 -4.36
CA VAL A 26 -12.57 18.48 -4.68
C VAL A 26 -13.02 19.92 -4.74
N PRO A 27 -13.25 20.53 -5.94
CA PRO A 27 -13.39 21.98 -6.07
C PRO A 27 -14.58 22.55 -5.31
N GLU A 28 -15.69 21.77 -5.23
CA GLU A 28 -16.95 22.25 -4.65
C GLU A 28 -16.91 22.44 -3.12
N ILE A 29 -15.95 21.78 -2.45
CA ILE A 29 -15.86 21.78 -0.98
C ILE A 29 -14.43 22.03 -0.47
N ASP A 30 -13.52 22.39 -1.35
CA ASP A 30 -12.08 22.65 -1.04
C ASP A 30 -11.39 21.50 -0.26
N LYS A 31 -11.89 20.26 -0.45
CA LYS A 31 -11.34 19.09 0.25
C LYS A 31 -10.18 18.49 -0.52
N VAL A 32 -9.05 18.31 0.16
CA VAL A 32 -7.89 17.58 -0.39
C VAL A 32 -8.11 16.08 -0.26
N VAL A 33 -7.86 15.36 -1.36
CA VAL A 33 -7.97 13.90 -1.47
C VAL A 33 -6.75 13.32 -2.17
N ALA A 34 -6.56 12.00 -2.06
CA ALA A 34 -5.63 11.26 -2.90
C ALA A 34 -6.42 10.50 -3.98
N ILE A 35 -5.90 10.47 -5.19
CA ILE A 35 -6.48 9.72 -6.32
C ILE A 35 -5.45 8.73 -6.82
N LYS A 36 -5.80 7.45 -6.83
CA LYS A 36 -5.03 6.41 -7.51
C LYS A 36 -5.66 6.19 -8.88
N LEU A 37 -4.88 6.39 -9.96
CA LEU A 37 -5.29 6.21 -11.35
C LEU A 37 -4.61 4.96 -11.90
N LEU A 38 -5.38 4.05 -12.50
CA LEU A 38 -4.83 2.90 -13.19
C LEU A 38 -4.11 3.39 -14.47
N GLN A 39 -2.81 3.23 -14.49
CA GLN A 39 -1.95 3.59 -15.62
C GLN A 39 -0.73 2.67 -15.62
N PRO A 40 -0.92 1.37 -15.95
CA PRO A 40 0.16 0.39 -15.93
C PRO A 40 1.24 0.75 -16.95
N GLY A 41 2.46 0.30 -16.70
CA GLY A 41 3.51 0.35 -17.70
C GLY A 41 3.27 -0.73 -18.78
N GLU A 42 3.74 -0.48 -20.01
CA GLU A 42 3.57 -1.37 -21.16
C GLU A 42 3.99 -2.83 -20.88
N LEU A 43 5.09 -3.02 -20.15
CA LEU A 43 5.56 -4.35 -19.78
C LEU A 43 4.57 -5.09 -18.89
N LEU A 44 4.04 -4.43 -17.86
CA LEU A 44 3.08 -5.03 -16.94
C LEU A 44 1.74 -5.32 -17.66
N GLU A 45 1.30 -4.42 -18.50
CA GLU A 45 0.09 -4.60 -19.31
C GLU A 45 0.24 -5.77 -20.28
N THR A 46 1.39 -5.92 -20.92
CA THR A 46 1.69 -7.06 -21.82
C THR A 46 1.73 -8.39 -21.05
N MET A 47 2.28 -8.41 -19.84
CA MET A 47 2.44 -9.64 -19.05
C MET A 47 1.15 -10.11 -18.39
N VAL A 48 0.32 -9.18 -17.92
CA VAL A 48 -0.86 -9.48 -17.08
C VAL A 48 -2.17 -9.31 -17.86
N GLY A 49 -2.21 -8.37 -18.78
CA GLY A 49 -3.42 -7.97 -19.50
C GLY A 49 -4.21 -6.88 -18.75
N LEU A 50 -4.77 -5.94 -19.52
CA LEU A 50 -5.48 -4.78 -18.98
C LEU A 50 -6.72 -5.18 -18.15
N GLU A 51 -7.49 -6.16 -18.63
CA GLU A 51 -8.69 -6.65 -17.94
C GLU A 51 -8.36 -7.18 -16.53
N GLN A 52 -7.30 -7.97 -16.41
CA GLN A 52 -6.85 -8.52 -15.15
C GLN A 52 -6.33 -7.41 -14.21
N LEU A 53 -5.61 -6.42 -14.76
CA LEU A 53 -5.14 -5.27 -13.97
C LEU A 53 -6.31 -4.40 -13.49
N GLU A 54 -7.36 -4.20 -14.30
CA GLU A 54 -8.59 -3.53 -13.87
C GLU A 54 -9.31 -4.32 -12.76
N ALA A 55 -9.35 -5.64 -12.85
CA ALA A 55 -9.95 -6.48 -11.81
C ALA A 55 -9.22 -6.36 -10.47
N ILE A 56 -7.87 -6.39 -10.48
CA ILE A 56 -7.04 -6.18 -9.30
C ILE A 56 -7.28 -4.78 -8.72
N PHE A 57 -7.29 -3.77 -9.56
CA PHE A 57 -7.49 -2.37 -9.17
C PHE A 57 -8.87 -2.14 -8.54
N LEU A 58 -9.90 -2.74 -9.11
CA LEU A 58 -11.26 -2.70 -8.57
C LEU A 58 -11.35 -3.45 -7.24
N PHE A 59 -10.67 -4.60 -7.12
CA PHE A 59 -10.59 -5.35 -5.87
C PHE A 59 -9.94 -4.52 -4.76
N GLU A 60 -8.85 -3.83 -5.04
CA GLU A 60 -8.19 -2.91 -4.10
C GLU A 60 -9.16 -1.81 -3.63
N ALA A 61 -9.80 -1.12 -4.57
CA ALA A 61 -10.76 -0.06 -4.25
C ALA A 61 -11.94 -0.57 -3.39
N ARG A 62 -12.50 -1.74 -3.73
CA ARG A 62 -13.58 -2.37 -2.97
C ARG A 62 -13.15 -2.76 -1.56
N THR A 63 -11.95 -3.31 -1.40
CA THR A 63 -11.39 -3.66 -0.09
C THR A 63 -11.27 -2.43 0.80
N MET A 64 -10.73 -1.33 0.26
CA MET A 64 -10.59 -0.07 0.99
C MET A 64 -11.94 0.60 1.30
N ALA A 65 -12.95 0.44 0.44
CA ALA A 65 -14.28 1.01 0.65
C ALA A 65 -15.14 0.19 1.61
N ALA A 66 -14.92 -1.13 1.68
CA ALA A 66 -15.73 -2.03 2.50
C ALA A 66 -15.52 -1.86 4.01
N PHE A 67 -14.37 -1.30 4.43
CA PHE A 67 -13.97 -1.29 5.82
C PHE A 67 -13.86 0.13 6.38
N ASN A 68 -14.58 0.36 7.47
CA ASN A 68 -14.41 1.55 8.31
C ASN A 68 -13.58 1.17 9.55
N GLN A 69 -12.26 1.08 9.36
CA GLN A 69 -11.31 0.66 10.39
C GLN A 69 -10.26 1.78 10.57
N PRO A 70 -10.03 2.28 11.81
CA PRO A 70 -9.20 3.47 12.05
C PRO A 70 -7.79 3.40 11.48
N PHE A 71 -7.22 2.19 11.39
CA PHE A 71 -5.84 1.96 10.94
C PHE A 71 -5.74 1.47 9.48
N LEU A 72 -6.81 1.60 8.70
CA LEU A 72 -6.83 1.36 7.26
C LEU A 72 -7.18 2.65 6.51
N VAL A 73 -6.58 2.86 5.35
CA VAL A 73 -6.98 3.95 4.45
C VAL A 73 -8.33 3.63 3.83
N THR A 74 -9.23 4.60 3.83
CA THR A 74 -10.60 4.45 3.30
C THR A 74 -10.70 5.02 1.88
N ALA A 75 -11.27 4.25 0.95
CA ALA A 75 -11.69 4.74 -0.36
C ALA A 75 -13.11 5.31 -0.28
N HIS A 76 -13.32 6.45 -0.96
CA HIS A 76 -14.56 7.22 -0.89
C HIS A 76 -15.35 7.22 -2.19
N ASP A 77 -14.68 7.04 -3.33
CA ASP A 77 -15.30 7.11 -4.66
C ASP A 77 -14.50 6.27 -5.67
N PHE A 78 -15.17 5.81 -6.73
CA PHE A 78 -14.57 5.09 -7.84
C PHE A 78 -15.25 5.52 -9.13
N ASP A 79 -14.45 5.95 -10.14
CA ASP A 79 -14.97 6.42 -11.42
C ASP A 79 -13.94 6.16 -12.54
N ARG A 80 -14.24 6.59 -13.76
CA ARG A 80 -13.35 6.56 -14.92
C ARG A 80 -13.06 7.98 -15.40
N ASP A 81 -11.82 8.21 -15.83
CA ASP A 81 -11.45 9.49 -16.41
C ASP A 81 -11.97 9.62 -17.88
N HIS A 82 -11.71 10.76 -18.51
CA HIS A 82 -12.12 11.04 -19.89
C HIS A 82 -11.49 10.09 -20.94
N GLN A 83 -10.47 9.33 -20.58
CA GLN A 83 -9.84 8.30 -21.41
C GLN A 83 -10.38 6.88 -21.09
N GLY A 84 -11.37 6.77 -20.20
CA GLY A 84 -11.95 5.51 -19.76
C GLY A 84 -11.11 4.76 -18.71
N ARG A 85 -10.01 5.34 -18.22
CA ARG A 85 -9.14 4.69 -17.24
C ARG A 85 -9.77 4.75 -15.86
N PRO A 86 -9.86 3.63 -15.13
CA PRO A 86 -10.42 3.62 -13.79
C PRO A 86 -9.50 4.37 -12.80
N PHE A 87 -10.14 5.09 -11.87
CA PHE A 87 -9.48 5.69 -10.73
C PHE A 87 -10.35 5.54 -9.49
N PHE A 88 -9.75 5.55 -8.31
CA PHE A 88 -10.47 5.69 -7.07
C PHE A 88 -9.91 6.81 -6.21
N VAL A 89 -10.80 7.35 -5.39
CA VAL A 89 -10.53 8.48 -4.50
C VAL A 89 -10.45 7.98 -3.08
N MET A 90 -9.44 8.40 -2.35
CA MET A 90 -9.22 8.01 -0.96
C MET A 90 -8.83 9.21 -0.10
N GLU A 91 -8.86 9.05 1.21
CA GLU A 91 -8.35 10.06 2.12
C GLU A 91 -6.88 10.39 1.80
N TYR A 92 -6.54 11.67 1.92
CA TYR A 92 -5.17 12.14 1.74
C TYR A 92 -4.47 12.24 3.09
N ILE A 93 -3.36 11.54 3.23
CA ILE A 93 -2.46 11.62 4.37
C ILE A 93 -1.08 11.99 3.84
N CYS A 94 -0.47 13.01 4.45
CA CYS A 94 0.72 13.65 3.89
C CYS A 94 1.98 12.79 4.04
N ASN A 95 2.14 12.13 5.17
CA ASN A 95 3.37 11.47 5.57
C ASN A 95 3.23 9.94 5.54
N ASN A 96 4.35 9.25 5.40
CA ASN A 96 4.44 7.80 5.55
C ASN A 96 5.68 7.40 6.37
N LEU A 97 5.72 6.17 6.86
CA LEU A 97 6.86 5.70 7.65
C LEU A 97 8.17 5.69 6.85
N GLY A 98 8.11 5.48 5.53
CA GLY A 98 9.31 5.51 4.68
C GLY A 98 10.00 6.88 4.73
N GLU A 99 9.26 7.96 4.56
CA GLU A 99 9.79 9.33 4.70
C GLU A 99 10.30 9.60 6.12
N MET A 100 9.60 9.07 7.12
CA MET A 100 9.93 9.25 8.53
C MET A 100 11.27 8.62 8.90
N ILE A 101 11.56 7.41 8.38
CA ILE A 101 12.82 6.70 8.64
C ILE A 101 13.92 7.00 7.59
N GLY A 102 13.62 7.78 6.54
CA GLY A 102 14.56 8.09 5.46
C GLY A 102 14.66 7.02 4.38
N GLU A 103 13.64 6.16 4.25
CA GLU A 103 13.54 5.11 3.23
C GLU A 103 12.46 5.46 2.21
N THR A 104 12.78 6.33 1.26
CA THR A 104 11.81 6.79 0.25
C THR A 104 11.91 6.04 -1.08
N PHE A 105 13.01 6.21 -1.81
CA PHE A 105 13.21 5.62 -3.15
C PHE A 105 14.41 4.67 -3.20
N THR A 106 15.37 4.87 -2.32
CA THR A 106 16.54 4.01 -2.15
C THR A 106 16.61 3.53 -0.72
N LEU A 107 17.22 2.37 -0.53
CA LEU A 107 17.51 1.86 0.80
C LEU A 107 18.69 2.67 1.37
N GLU A 108 18.38 3.66 2.19
CA GLU A 108 19.42 4.40 2.92
C GLU A 108 19.87 3.58 4.13
N GLU A 109 21.15 3.39 4.28
CA GLU A 109 21.74 2.74 5.44
C GLU A 109 22.73 3.67 6.15
N PRO A 110 22.58 3.80 7.47
CA PRO A 110 21.43 3.37 8.29
C PRO A 110 20.23 4.30 8.13
N SER A 111 19.01 3.75 8.28
CA SER A 111 17.81 4.57 8.37
C SER A 111 17.72 5.28 9.73
N ARG A 112 16.82 6.25 9.85
CA ARG A 112 16.59 6.95 11.11
C ARG A 112 15.97 6.01 12.15
N ILE A 113 16.51 6.01 13.35
CA ILE A 113 16.00 5.24 14.49
C ILE A 113 14.81 5.99 15.10
N ILE A 114 13.77 5.26 15.44
CA ILE A 114 12.59 5.77 16.17
C ILE A 114 12.64 5.28 17.61
N ALA A 115 12.21 6.12 18.54
CA ALA A 115 12.15 5.78 19.96
C ALA A 115 11.32 4.51 20.21
N ALA A 116 11.81 3.60 21.04
CA ALA A 116 11.21 2.28 21.25
C ALA A 116 9.73 2.34 21.67
N GLU A 117 9.37 3.30 22.53
CA GLU A 117 7.99 3.50 22.97
C GLU A 117 7.06 3.80 21.78
N LYS A 118 7.51 4.67 20.87
CA LYS A 118 6.78 5.01 19.65
C LYS A 118 6.68 3.81 18.69
N VAL A 119 7.75 3.06 18.52
CA VAL A 119 7.77 1.82 17.71
C VAL A 119 6.77 0.80 18.27
N LEU A 120 6.69 0.62 19.59
CA LEU A 120 5.71 -0.27 20.21
C LEU A 120 4.28 0.23 19.99
N GLY A 121 4.04 1.54 20.06
CA GLY A 121 2.75 2.16 19.74
C GLY A 121 2.33 1.88 18.29
N TYR A 122 3.24 2.09 17.37
CA TYR A 122 3.05 1.82 15.94
C TYR A 122 2.81 0.33 15.64
N GLY A 123 3.60 -0.54 16.25
CA GLY A 123 3.43 -1.99 16.12
C GLY A 123 2.03 -2.44 16.53
N ARG A 124 1.51 -1.93 17.66
CA ARG A 124 0.14 -2.22 18.12
C ARG A 124 -0.93 -1.78 17.11
N GLN A 125 -0.77 -0.61 16.49
CA GLN A 125 -1.73 -0.10 15.51
C GLN A 125 -1.72 -0.95 14.24
N ILE A 126 -0.53 -1.27 13.72
CA ILE A 126 -0.36 -2.14 12.54
C ILE A 126 -0.96 -3.53 12.81
N LEU A 127 -0.64 -4.15 13.94
CA LEU A 127 -1.15 -5.47 14.29
C LEU A 127 -2.68 -5.49 14.44
N ARG A 128 -3.30 -4.42 14.97
CA ARG A 128 -4.77 -4.30 15.01
C ARG A 128 -5.40 -4.19 13.63
N ALA A 129 -4.75 -3.49 12.70
CA ALA A 129 -5.20 -3.44 11.32
C ALA A 129 -5.11 -4.80 10.64
N LEU A 130 -3.99 -5.50 10.83
CA LEU A 130 -3.77 -6.84 10.25
C LEU A 130 -4.70 -7.90 10.88
N ASP A 131 -4.93 -7.87 12.18
CA ASP A 131 -5.90 -8.75 12.85
C ASP A 131 -7.29 -8.59 12.22
N PHE A 132 -7.72 -7.35 11.98
CA PHE A 132 -8.97 -7.07 11.30
C PHE A 132 -9.00 -7.62 9.87
N LEU A 133 -7.96 -7.41 9.06
CA LEU A 133 -7.86 -7.93 7.70
C LEU A 133 -7.86 -9.47 7.67
N HIS A 134 -7.07 -10.10 8.54
CA HIS A 134 -6.97 -11.56 8.60
C HIS A 134 -8.29 -12.21 9.03
N HIS A 135 -9.06 -11.60 9.93
CA HIS A 135 -10.42 -12.01 10.26
C HIS A 135 -11.35 -12.00 9.02
N HIS A 136 -11.12 -11.06 8.09
CA HIS A 136 -11.83 -10.99 6.81
C HIS A 136 -11.17 -11.83 5.71
N ARG A 137 -10.21 -12.71 6.08
CA ARG A 137 -9.45 -13.59 5.17
C ARG A 137 -8.64 -12.84 4.11
N ILE A 138 -8.24 -11.60 4.39
CA ILE A 138 -7.40 -10.78 3.53
C ILE A 138 -5.99 -10.76 4.08
N ILE A 139 -5.01 -11.13 3.25
CA ILE A 139 -3.58 -11.04 3.55
C ILE A 139 -3.03 -9.91 2.70
N HIS A 140 -2.33 -8.96 3.30
CA HIS A 140 -1.86 -7.74 2.62
C HIS A 140 -0.70 -8.01 1.66
N ARG A 141 0.29 -8.79 2.05
CA ARG A 141 1.47 -9.26 1.31
C ARG A 141 2.49 -8.20 0.88
N ASP A 142 2.28 -6.91 1.19
CA ASP A 142 3.22 -5.82 0.90
C ASP A 142 3.30 -4.81 2.05
N ILE A 143 3.46 -5.29 3.29
CA ILE A 143 3.72 -4.43 4.44
C ILE A 143 5.16 -3.93 4.38
N LYS A 144 5.29 -2.61 4.25
CA LYS A 144 6.58 -1.88 4.18
C LYS A 144 6.40 -0.43 4.63
N PRO A 145 7.47 0.31 4.94
CA PRO A 145 7.38 1.69 5.43
C PRO A 145 6.55 2.62 4.54
N GLN A 146 6.66 2.48 3.22
CA GLN A 146 5.97 3.34 2.25
C GLN A 146 4.44 3.12 2.22
N ASN A 147 3.98 1.92 2.61
CA ASN A 147 2.57 1.55 2.65
C ASN A 147 1.91 1.79 4.02
N ILE A 148 2.62 2.41 4.95
CA ILE A 148 2.12 2.81 6.27
C ILE A 148 2.11 4.33 6.34
N LEU A 149 0.93 4.92 6.18
CA LEU A 149 0.74 6.37 6.27
C LEU A 149 0.65 6.81 7.73
N VAL A 150 1.06 8.04 8.01
CA VAL A 150 1.09 8.61 9.36
C VAL A 150 0.29 9.91 9.36
N THR A 151 -0.79 9.96 10.14
CA THR A 151 -1.59 11.19 10.30
C THR A 151 -0.89 12.19 11.21
N ASP A 152 -1.39 13.43 11.22
CA ASP A 152 -0.87 14.50 12.08
C ASP A 152 -1.08 14.18 13.58
N GLU A 153 -2.08 13.33 13.90
CA GLU A 153 -2.34 12.83 15.26
C GLU A 153 -1.52 11.56 15.61
N ASP A 154 -0.49 11.25 14.82
CA ASP A 154 0.38 10.08 15.03
C ASP A 154 -0.38 8.72 14.94
N THR A 155 -1.47 8.71 14.18
CA THR A 155 -2.23 7.49 13.87
C THR A 155 -1.72 6.88 12.57
N LEU A 156 -1.45 5.56 12.60
CA LEU A 156 -1.01 4.84 11.41
C LEU A 156 -2.21 4.33 10.61
N LYS A 157 -2.06 4.36 9.27
CA LYS A 157 -3.04 3.76 8.36
C LYS A 157 -2.34 2.97 7.26
N ILE A 158 -2.70 1.69 7.15
CA ILE A 158 -2.21 0.81 6.08
C ILE A 158 -2.92 1.16 4.78
N CYS A 159 -2.19 1.26 3.69
CA CYS A 159 -2.68 1.50 2.34
C CYS A 159 -2.09 0.52 1.33
N ASP A 160 -2.54 0.58 0.08
CA ASP A 160 -2.05 -0.19 -1.07
C ASP A 160 -2.31 -1.71 -0.98
N PHE A 161 -3.57 -2.08 -1.23
CA PHE A 161 -4.04 -3.49 -1.27
C PHE A 161 -3.86 -4.15 -2.64
N GLY A 162 -3.10 -3.54 -3.56
CA GLY A 162 -2.89 -4.04 -4.91
C GLY A 162 -2.23 -5.42 -4.98
N MET A 163 -1.57 -5.85 -3.90
CA MET A 163 -0.99 -7.19 -3.76
C MET A 163 -1.77 -8.09 -2.81
N ALA A 164 -2.90 -7.64 -2.26
CA ALA A 164 -3.64 -8.40 -1.27
C ALA A 164 -4.21 -9.71 -1.85
N LEU A 165 -4.27 -10.73 -1.01
CA LEU A 165 -4.81 -12.05 -1.32
C LEU A 165 -6.02 -12.33 -0.44
N VAL A 166 -7.13 -12.76 -1.06
CA VAL A 166 -8.27 -13.32 -0.33
C VAL A 166 -8.10 -14.81 -0.22
N GLN A 167 -8.02 -15.34 0.99
CA GLN A 167 -7.89 -16.76 1.22
C GLN A 167 -9.11 -17.53 0.68
N GLY A 168 -8.83 -18.56 -0.13
CA GLY A 168 -9.88 -19.37 -0.77
C GLY A 168 -10.39 -18.82 -2.11
N VAL A 169 -9.85 -17.70 -2.59
CA VAL A 169 -10.09 -17.18 -3.94
C VAL A 169 -8.82 -17.36 -4.77
N SER A 170 -8.92 -18.10 -5.86
CA SER A 170 -7.78 -18.26 -6.78
C SER A 170 -7.53 -16.95 -7.52
N PHE A 171 -6.35 -16.38 -7.32
CA PHE A 171 -5.88 -15.23 -8.06
C PHE A 171 -5.02 -15.73 -9.24
N SER A 172 -5.49 -15.51 -10.46
CA SER A 172 -4.78 -15.92 -11.68
C SER A 172 -3.80 -14.83 -12.11
N GLY A 173 -2.76 -14.59 -11.31
CA GLY A 173 -1.59 -13.83 -11.76
C GLY A 173 -0.55 -14.75 -12.38
N PRO A 174 0.43 -14.22 -13.16
CA PRO A 174 1.54 -15.02 -13.67
C PRO A 174 2.29 -15.70 -12.52
N ASP A 175 2.59 -17.00 -12.66
CA ASP A 175 3.26 -17.81 -11.62
C ASP A 175 4.62 -17.26 -11.17
N ASN A 176 5.25 -16.42 -12.00
CA ASN A 176 6.56 -15.82 -11.75
C ASN A 176 6.50 -14.35 -11.31
N MET A 177 5.32 -13.82 -11.00
CA MET A 177 5.20 -12.43 -10.54
C MET A 177 5.78 -12.31 -9.13
N GLN A 178 6.87 -11.55 -8.99
CA GLN A 178 7.42 -11.21 -7.67
C GLN A 178 6.42 -10.31 -6.93
N VAL A 179 5.85 -10.84 -5.85
CA VAL A 179 4.88 -10.14 -5.00
C VAL A 179 5.57 -9.64 -3.75
N GLY A 180 5.50 -8.33 -3.52
CA GLY A 180 6.04 -7.67 -2.33
C GLY A 180 7.43 -7.07 -2.52
N SER A 181 7.86 -6.33 -1.51
CA SER A 181 9.15 -5.60 -1.50
C SER A 181 10.27 -6.49 -1.02
N PRO A 182 11.42 -6.61 -1.71
CA PRO A 182 12.46 -7.64 -1.49
C PRO A 182 12.92 -7.79 -0.05
N TYR A 183 13.02 -6.69 0.69
CA TYR A 183 13.57 -6.67 2.05
C TYR A 183 12.56 -7.03 3.13
N TYR A 184 11.26 -6.84 2.86
CA TYR A 184 10.17 -7.06 3.81
C TYR A 184 9.40 -8.35 3.54
N THR A 185 9.59 -8.94 2.35
CA THR A 185 8.85 -10.13 1.90
C THR A 185 9.43 -11.40 2.50
N PRO A 186 8.61 -12.25 3.16
CA PRO A 186 9.06 -13.50 3.74
C PRO A 186 9.47 -14.52 2.67
N PRO A 187 10.37 -15.48 3.01
CA PRO A 187 10.90 -16.45 2.05
C PRO A 187 9.83 -17.36 1.43
N GLU A 188 8.78 -17.73 2.18
CA GLU A 188 7.66 -18.52 1.68
C GLU A 188 6.85 -17.78 0.62
N GLN A 189 6.64 -16.47 0.77
CA GLN A 189 5.93 -15.65 -0.22
C GLN A 189 6.73 -15.52 -1.52
N ARG A 190 8.06 -15.47 -1.45
CA ARG A 190 8.91 -15.46 -2.66
C ARG A 190 8.85 -16.76 -3.45
N LYS A 191 8.64 -17.90 -2.74
CA LYS A 191 8.58 -19.23 -3.36
C LYS A 191 7.20 -19.57 -3.87
N GLN A 192 6.17 -19.28 -3.09
CA GLN A 192 4.78 -19.67 -3.35
C GLN A 192 3.82 -18.55 -2.92
N PRO A 193 3.74 -17.44 -3.68
CA PRO A 193 2.97 -16.25 -3.27
C PRO A 193 1.47 -16.51 -3.13
N GLN A 194 0.94 -17.57 -3.75
CA GLN A 194 -0.48 -17.92 -3.72
C GLN A 194 -0.88 -18.76 -2.49
N SER A 195 0.09 -19.34 -1.77
CA SER A 195 -0.18 -20.27 -0.65
C SER A 195 0.17 -19.69 0.72
N VAL A 196 0.44 -18.40 0.81
CA VAL A 196 0.77 -17.73 2.09
C VAL A 196 -0.48 -17.50 2.93
N ASP A 197 -0.27 -17.40 4.24
CA ASP A 197 -1.29 -16.98 5.21
C ASP A 197 -0.88 -15.69 5.94
N GLY A 198 -1.65 -15.27 6.94
CA GLY A 198 -1.40 -14.02 7.68
C GLY A 198 -0.02 -13.93 8.34
N ARG A 199 0.71 -15.03 8.51
CA ARG A 199 2.09 -15.02 9.04
C ARG A 199 3.05 -14.29 8.11
N ALA A 200 2.75 -14.22 6.82
CA ALA A 200 3.53 -13.42 5.87
C ALA A 200 3.54 -11.93 6.24
N ASP A 201 2.39 -11.38 6.61
CA ASP A 201 2.30 -9.99 7.07
C ASP A 201 3.02 -9.80 8.40
N LEU A 202 2.92 -10.76 9.33
CA LEU A 202 3.60 -10.70 10.62
C LEU A 202 5.14 -10.68 10.48
N TYR A 203 5.67 -11.46 9.52
CA TYR A 203 7.09 -11.39 9.18
C TYR A 203 7.48 -9.98 8.72
N SER A 204 6.73 -9.41 7.80
CA SER A 204 6.97 -8.05 7.26
C SER A 204 6.92 -6.99 8.37
N VAL A 205 5.97 -7.12 9.31
CA VAL A 205 5.88 -6.25 10.50
C VAL A 205 7.12 -6.41 11.37
N ALA A 206 7.58 -7.62 11.63
CA ALA A 206 8.77 -7.86 12.45
C ALA A 206 10.02 -7.19 11.84
N VAL A 207 10.20 -7.31 10.53
CA VAL A 207 11.28 -6.63 9.78
C VAL A 207 11.15 -5.11 9.91
N LEU A 208 9.93 -4.57 9.75
CA LEU A 208 9.65 -3.14 9.88
C LEU A 208 9.97 -2.61 11.28
N LEU A 209 9.52 -3.30 12.33
CA LEU A 209 9.81 -2.93 13.73
C LEU A 209 11.31 -2.97 14.02
N TYR A 210 11.99 -4.02 13.56
CA TYR A 210 13.46 -4.12 13.68
C TYR A 210 14.14 -2.95 12.98
N ARG A 211 13.74 -2.62 11.75
CA ARG A 211 14.27 -1.48 10.97
C ARG A 211 14.10 -0.16 11.71
N MET A 212 12.90 0.10 12.26
CA MET A 212 12.63 1.32 13.03
C MET A 212 13.45 1.42 14.32
N LEU A 213 13.73 0.29 14.99
CA LEU A 213 14.48 0.26 16.26
C LEU A 213 15.99 0.35 16.06
N THR A 214 16.52 -0.22 14.98
CA THR A 214 17.97 -0.38 14.79
C THR A 214 18.56 0.47 13.69
N GLY A 215 17.72 0.98 12.78
CA GLY A 215 18.15 1.62 11.55
C GLY A 215 18.68 0.66 10.48
N GLN A 216 18.63 -0.66 10.73
CA GLN A 216 19.21 -1.70 9.88
C GLN A 216 18.16 -2.72 9.46
N LEU A 217 18.39 -3.40 8.33
CA LEU A 217 17.61 -4.56 7.93
C LEU A 217 18.17 -5.84 8.56
N PRO A 218 17.33 -6.82 8.94
CA PRO A 218 17.80 -8.10 9.43
C PRO A 218 18.66 -8.81 8.37
N GLY A 219 19.82 -9.35 8.80
CA GLY A 219 20.72 -10.11 7.93
C GLY A 219 21.68 -9.28 7.06
N MET A 220 21.63 -7.95 7.14
CA MET A 220 22.60 -7.04 6.50
C MET A 220 23.70 -6.57 7.48
N GLN A 221 24.09 -7.40 8.44
CA GLN A 221 25.25 -7.10 9.26
C GLN A 221 26.51 -7.35 8.42
N SER A 222 27.23 -6.26 8.18
CA SER A 222 28.59 -6.26 7.58
C SER A 222 29.61 -6.94 8.46
#